data_66426c4ae20a24be4cf1717d9aecec31
#
_entry.id   66426c4ae20a24be4cf1717d9aecec31
#
_cell.length_a   1.000
_cell.length_b   1.000
_cell.length_c   1.000
_cell.angle_alpha   90.00
_cell.angle_beta   90.00
_cell.angle_gamma   90.00
#
_symmetry.space_group_name_H-M   'P 1'
#
loop_
_entity.id
_entity.type
_entity.pdbx_description
1 polymer ?
#
loop_
_entity_poly.entity_id
_entity_poly.type
_entity_poly.pdbx_seq_one_letter_code
_entity_poly.pdbx_strand_id
1 'polypeptide(L)'
;MKTEWLRQTIRDFEPYKVPEIQEHTIINANESPYNILDFPSVRADFLKGLDEIKSYRYPDPYAEDLRKALAGYVHCRPGQILATNGGDETISLILNTFINPGDTVLVHTPTFDIYGIDATVLGARVVHVPDDDGYCRNAEKLQQAIADMQPKVTFVCNPNNPTGSIWPVAVIEKLLQTADNIVVVDEAYLEFSGQDSVIPLMDRYDNLIVIRTLSKAFGLAGFRLGYGVAREDVIDALSLTKLSYHLNSVTQLMGCVVMKHRDEILGHNVPPTIGNRDYLERELSGFDGVTVYPSATNFILVRVPDGPALIAAMKKADICVRFYSAKDLQNCIRLTVTTRDVADRILAVFRSLYKEVAGRA
;
A
#
# COMPACT_ATOMS: atom_id res chain seq x y z
N MET A 1 32.45 5.10 11.54
CA MET A 1 31.93 3.84 12.14
C MET A 1 32.62 2.69 11.43
N LYS A 2 33.07 1.63 12.14
CA LYS A 2 33.62 0.43 11.47
C LYS A 2 32.48 -0.40 10.89
N THR A 3 32.57 -0.77 9.63
CA THR A 3 31.55 -1.57 8.91
C THR A 3 31.32 -2.94 9.57
N GLU A 4 32.35 -3.49 10.24
CA GLU A 4 32.30 -4.76 10.99
C GLU A 4 31.26 -4.76 12.13
N TRP A 5 30.85 -3.58 12.63
CA TRP A 5 29.84 -3.46 13.69
C TRP A 5 28.41 -3.59 13.15
N LEU A 6 28.24 -3.48 11.86
CA LEU A 6 26.93 -3.71 11.23
C LEU A 6 26.66 -5.22 11.15
N ARG A 7 25.38 -5.56 11.27
CA ARG A 7 24.91 -6.92 10.94
C ARG A 7 25.34 -7.25 9.51
N GLN A 8 25.74 -8.50 9.28
CA GLN A 8 26.22 -8.94 7.96
C GLN A 8 25.19 -8.67 6.86
N THR A 9 23.91 -8.84 7.16
CA THR A 9 22.79 -8.64 6.24
C THR A 9 22.59 -7.22 5.72
N ILE A 10 23.18 -6.22 6.41
CA ILE A 10 23.02 -4.80 6.06
C ILE A 10 24.32 -4.09 5.72
N ARG A 11 25.45 -4.81 5.66
CA ARG A 11 26.77 -4.18 5.38
C ARG A 11 26.85 -3.52 4.01
N ASP A 12 26.29 -4.20 3.01
CA ASP A 12 26.27 -3.76 1.63
C ASP A 12 24.88 -3.25 1.20
N PHE A 13 24.02 -2.98 2.19
CA PHE A 13 22.63 -2.59 1.96
C PHE A 13 22.56 -1.08 1.69
N GLU A 14 21.97 -0.69 0.57
CA GLU A 14 21.62 0.70 0.31
C GLU A 14 20.26 1.03 0.90
N PRO A 15 20.17 2.04 1.79
CA PRO A 15 18.89 2.41 2.38
C PRO A 15 17.93 2.95 1.31
N TYR A 16 16.64 2.72 1.51
CA TYR A 16 15.61 3.38 0.71
C TYR A 16 15.78 4.91 0.86
N LYS A 17 16.17 5.56 -0.24
CA LYS A 17 16.36 7.02 -0.26
C LYS A 17 15.08 7.68 -0.73
N VAL A 18 14.50 8.51 0.13
CA VAL A 18 13.46 9.45 -0.30
C VAL A 18 14.18 10.64 -0.94
N PRO A 19 13.96 10.91 -2.23
CA PRO A 19 14.58 12.07 -2.88
C PRO A 19 14.06 13.36 -2.25
N GLU A 20 14.91 14.38 -2.20
CA GLU A 20 14.48 15.73 -1.82
C GLU A 20 13.47 16.24 -2.85
N ILE A 21 12.30 16.64 -2.36
CA ILE A 21 11.20 17.13 -3.19
C ILE A 21 11.23 18.64 -3.15
N GLN A 22 11.32 19.28 -4.31
CA GLN A 22 11.29 20.72 -4.48
C GLN A 22 9.98 21.22 -5.12
N GLU A 23 9.24 20.30 -5.73
CA GLU A 23 7.97 20.57 -6.41
C GLU A 23 6.83 20.71 -5.40
N HIS A 24 5.86 21.60 -5.71
CA HIS A 24 4.69 21.84 -4.85
C HIS A 24 3.55 20.85 -5.10
N THR A 25 3.45 20.29 -6.31
CA THR A 25 2.46 19.28 -6.65
C THR A 25 3.06 17.89 -6.51
N ILE A 26 2.87 17.27 -5.35
CA ILE A 26 3.48 15.99 -5.00
C ILE A 26 2.49 14.85 -5.30
N ILE A 27 2.82 14.01 -6.28
CA ILE A 27 2.00 12.86 -6.70
C ILE A 27 2.83 11.57 -6.80
N ASN A 28 3.79 11.37 -5.91
CA ASN A 28 4.76 10.28 -5.95
C ASN A 28 4.52 9.16 -4.92
N ALA A 29 3.65 9.38 -3.91
CA ALA A 29 3.49 8.47 -2.77
C ALA A 29 2.06 7.93 -2.59
N ASN A 30 1.19 8.07 -3.58
CA ASN A 30 -0.21 7.60 -3.54
C ASN A 30 -0.98 8.18 -2.34
N GLU A 31 -0.73 9.45 -2.01
CA GLU A 31 -1.43 10.16 -0.96
C GLU A 31 -2.80 10.65 -1.45
N SER A 32 -3.74 10.78 -0.52
CA SER A 32 -5.03 11.40 -0.79
C SER A 32 -4.86 12.92 -0.97
N PRO A 33 -5.56 13.54 -1.93
CA PRO A 33 -5.57 15.00 -2.06
C PRO A 33 -6.47 15.69 -1.04
N TYR A 34 -7.22 14.93 -0.23
CA TYR A 34 -8.20 15.45 0.71
C TYR A 34 -7.64 15.48 2.13
N ASN A 35 -7.66 16.67 2.76
CA ASN A 35 -7.26 16.79 4.15
C ASN A 35 -8.44 16.40 5.05
N ILE A 36 -8.22 15.40 5.89
CA ILE A 36 -9.26 14.87 6.79
C ILE A 36 -9.80 15.90 7.77
N LEU A 37 -9.01 16.90 8.12
CA LEU A 37 -9.43 17.98 9.03
C LEU A 37 -10.28 19.06 8.35
N ASP A 38 -10.51 18.99 7.04
CA ASP A 38 -11.45 19.86 6.33
C ASP A 38 -12.91 19.38 6.47
N PHE A 39 -13.12 18.16 7.00
CA PHE A 39 -14.44 17.68 7.40
C PHE A 39 -14.83 18.27 8.76
N PRO A 40 -15.87 19.14 8.86
CA PRO A 40 -16.20 19.81 10.12
C PRO A 40 -16.56 18.86 11.26
N SER A 41 -17.24 17.77 10.94
CA SER A 41 -17.63 16.69 11.87
C SER A 41 -16.40 15.99 12.46
N VAL A 42 -15.46 15.59 11.61
CA VAL A 42 -14.18 14.96 11.99
C VAL A 42 -13.35 15.93 12.85
N ARG A 43 -13.20 17.17 12.38
CA ARG A 43 -12.42 18.19 13.09
C ARG A 43 -12.98 18.46 14.48
N ALA A 44 -14.30 18.61 14.62
CA ALA A 44 -14.94 18.89 15.90
C ALA A 44 -14.72 17.74 16.90
N ASP A 45 -14.95 16.49 16.48
CA ASP A 45 -14.76 15.31 17.33
C ASP A 45 -13.28 15.12 17.70
N PHE A 46 -12.38 15.35 16.76
CA PHE A 46 -10.94 15.24 17.01
C PHE A 46 -10.45 16.29 18.02
N LEU A 47 -10.82 17.56 17.86
CA LEU A 47 -10.43 18.64 18.79
C LEU A 47 -10.99 18.36 20.19
N LYS A 48 -12.25 17.95 20.29
CA LYS A 48 -12.83 17.53 21.57
C LYS A 48 -12.08 16.40 22.24
N GLY A 49 -11.67 15.37 21.47
CA GLY A 49 -10.90 14.26 22.02
C GLY A 49 -9.49 14.62 22.43
N LEU A 50 -8.87 15.63 21.77
CA LEU A 50 -7.54 16.13 22.14
C LEU A 50 -7.52 16.72 23.55
N ASP A 51 -8.62 17.39 23.99
CA ASP A 51 -8.74 17.98 25.33
C ASP A 51 -8.74 16.90 26.43
N GLU A 52 -9.05 15.65 26.09
CA GLU A 52 -9.07 14.52 27.01
C GLU A 52 -7.72 13.80 27.11
N ILE A 53 -6.80 14.03 26.15
CA ILE A 53 -5.48 13.38 26.13
C ILE A 53 -4.61 13.92 27.27
N LYS A 54 -4.10 13.00 28.09
CA LYS A 54 -3.16 13.30 29.16
C LYS A 54 -1.74 13.04 28.65
N SER A 55 -1.05 14.11 28.19
CA SER A 55 0.29 14.01 27.58
C SER A 55 1.36 13.37 28.48
N TYR A 56 1.12 13.33 29.79
CA TYR A 56 2.02 12.72 30.80
C TYR A 56 1.74 11.23 31.07
N ARG A 57 0.79 10.61 30.32
CA ARG A 57 0.48 9.18 30.39
C ARG A 57 0.84 8.48 29.10
N TYR A 58 1.27 7.23 29.20
CA TYR A 58 1.39 6.35 28.05
C TYR A 58 0.01 6.11 27.42
N PRO A 59 -0.06 5.89 26.11
CA PRO A 59 -1.29 5.50 25.43
C PRO A 59 -1.78 4.12 25.89
N ASP A 60 -3.01 3.75 25.51
CA ASP A 60 -3.45 2.38 25.66
C ASP A 60 -2.55 1.44 24.84
N PRO A 61 -1.83 0.47 25.49
CA PRO A 61 -0.90 -0.43 24.81
C PRO A 61 -1.60 -1.40 23.84
N TYR A 62 -2.89 -1.62 24.02
CA TYR A 62 -3.70 -2.52 23.19
C TYR A 62 -4.58 -1.79 22.19
N ALA A 63 -4.68 -0.46 22.26
CA ALA A 63 -5.53 0.38 21.42
C ALA A 63 -6.97 -0.17 21.32
N GLU A 64 -7.57 -0.54 22.47
CA GLU A 64 -8.83 -1.31 22.53
C GLU A 64 -9.98 -0.64 21.79
N ASP A 65 -10.19 0.67 22.00
CA ASP A 65 -11.29 1.39 21.35
C ASP A 65 -11.08 1.51 19.84
N LEU A 66 -9.83 1.72 19.42
CA LEU A 66 -9.47 1.72 18.00
C LEU A 66 -9.68 0.33 17.38
N ARG A 67 -9.26 -0.75 18.05
CA ARG A 67 -9.47 -2.13 17.57
C ARG A 67 -10.96 -2.45 17.43
N LYS A 68 -11.82 -2.02 18.37
CA LYS A 68 -13.28 -2.16 18.27
C LYS A 68 -13.84 -1.42 17.06
N ALA A 69 -13.37 -0.18 16.84
CA ALA A 69 -13.82 0.65 15.72
C ALA A 69 -13.41 0.06 14.36
N LEU A 70 -12.15 -0.39 14.23
CA LEU A 70 -11.63 -1.04 13.02
C LEU A 70 -12.32 -2.39 12.76
N ALA A 71 -12.54 -3.19 13.81
CA ALA A 71 -13.25 -4.47 13.71
C ALA A 71 -14.70 -4.28 13.21
N GLY A 72 -15.38 -3.23 13.67
CA GLY A 72 -16.70 -2.85 13.17
C GLY A 72 -16.70 -2.43 11.69
N TYR A 73 -15.59 -1.85 11.20
CA TYR A 73 -15.44 -1.49 9.79
C TYR A 73 -15.22 -2.71 8.88
N VAL A 74 -14.37 -3.64 9.30
CA VAL A 74 -14.04 -4.82 8.49
C VAL A 74 -14.85 -6.07 8.85
N HIS A 75 -15.86 -5.93 9.70
CA HIS A 75 -16.79 -6.98 10.11
C HIS A 75 -16.13 -8.22 10.73
N CYS A 76 -15.17 -8.00 11.65
CA CYS A 76 -14.50 -9.07 12.39
C CYS A 76 -14.56 -8.81 13.92
N ARG A 77 -13.93 -9.68 14.73
CA ARG A 77 -13.82 -9.48 16.17
C ARG A 77 -12.62 -8.56 16.52
N PRO A 78 -12.71 -7.75 17.60
CA PRO A 78 -11.59 -6.89 18.02
C PRO A 78 -10.30 -7.67 18.31
N GLY A 79 -10.37 -8.93 18.78
CA GLY A 79 -9.22 -9.81 18.96
C GLY A 79 -8.48 -10.16 17.68
N GLN A 80 -9.12 -10.03 16.51
CA GLN A 80 -8.56 -10.29 15.19
C GLN A 80 -7.87 -9.06 14.57
N ILE A 81 -7.76 -7.94 15.31
CA ILE A 81 -7.12 -6.69 14.84
C ILE A 81 -5.82 -6.42 15.61
N LEU A 82 -4.77 -6.08 14.89
CA LEU A 82 -3.56 -5.48 15.42
C LEU A 82 -3.38 -4.09 14.81
N ALA A 83 -3.67 -3.03 15.58
CA ALA A 83 -3.42 -1.66 15.13
C ALA A 83 -1.91 -1.36 15.15
N THR A 84 -1.41 -0.67 14.11
CA THR A 84 0.03 -0.47 13.86
C THR A 84 0.33 0.94 13.35
N ASN A 85 1.61 1.32 13.40
CA ASN A 85 2.12 2.61 12.94
C ASN A 85 2.29 2.66 11.40
N GLY A 86 1.16 2.49 10.69
CA GLY A 86 1.11 2.28 9.25
C GLY A 86 1.25 0.80 8.86
N GLY A 87 0.99 0.50 7.58
CA GLY A 87 1.16 -0.84 7.03
C GLY A 87 2.60 -1.35 7.12
N ASP A 88 3.58 -0.45 7.06
CA ASP A 88 5.00 -0.79 7.14
C ASP A 88 5.36 -1.47 8.49
N GLU A 89 4.80 -1.00 9.62
CA GLU A 89 4.99 -1.68 10.90
C GLU A 89 4.31 -3.05 10.90
N THR A 90 3.15 -3.21 10.25
CA THR A 90 2.51 -4.53 10.14
C THR A 90 3.41 -5.51 9.39
N ILE A 91 4.01 -5.09 8.26
CA ILE A 91 4.98 -5.89 7.49
C ILE A 91 6.16 -6.29 8.38
N SER A 92 6.75 -5.32 9.07
CA SER A 92 7.90 -5.53 9.95
C SER A 92 7.57 -6.51 11.09
N LEU A 93 6.40 -6.40 11.73
CA LEU A 93 5.96 -7.32 12.78
C LEU A 93 5.76 -8.74 12.25
N ILE A 94 5.14 -8.90 11.08
CA ILE A 94 4.99 -10.22 10.44
C ILE A 94 6.36 -10.86 10.22
N LEU A 95 7.28 -10.14 9.61
CA LEU A 95 8.61 -10.65 9.32
C LEU A 95 9.40 -10.96 10.60
N ASN A 96 9.37 -10.07 11.60
CA ASN A 96 10.05 -10.29 12.89
C ASN A 96 9.46 -11.46 13.68
N THR A 97 8.20 -11.80 13.47
CA THR A 97 7.54 -12.90 14.18
C THR A 97 7.82 -14.25 13.53
N PHE A 98 7.82 -14.32 12.19
CA PHE A 98 7.81 -15.60 11.48
C PHE A 98 9.13 -15.96 10.79
N ILE A 99 10.06 -15.00 10.57
CA ILE A 99 11.26 -15.22 9.75
C ILE A 99 12.51 -15.40 10.61
N ASN A 100 13.21 -16.51 10.38
CA ASN A 100 14.58 -16.71 10.79
C ASN A 100 15.55 -16.43 9.62
N PRO A 101 16.82 -16.09 9.89
CA PRO A 101 17.83 -16.02 8.83
C PRO A 101 17.89 -17.32 8.01
N GLY A 102 17.81 -17.18 6.69
CA GLY A 102 17.79 -18.32 5.74
C GLY A 102 16.40 -18.82 5.36
N ASP A 103 15.34 -18.45 6.08
CA ASP A 103 13.96 -18.74 5.66
C ASP A 103 13.64 -18.06 4.32
N THR A 104 12.72 -18.66 3.57
CA THR A 104 12.30 -18.12 2.27
C THR A 104 11.09 -17.22 2.42
N VAL A 105 11.19 -16.00 1.86
CA VAL A 105 10.06 -15.09 1.64
C VAL A 105 9.82 -14.99 0.14
N LEU A 106 8.58 -15.20 -0.28
CA LEU A 106 8.19 -15.16 -1.69
C LEU A 106 7.35 -13.92 -1.97
N VAL A 107 7.67 -13.22 -3.06
CA VAL A 107 6.94 -12.07 -3.58
C VAL A 107 6.74 -12.20 -5.09
N HIS A 108 5.56 -11.85 -5.60
CA HIS A 108 5.43 -11.64 -7.05
C HIS A 108 6.02 -10.28 -7.42
N THR A 109 6.49 -10.09 -8.64
CA THR A 109 7.12 -8.84 -9.07
C THR A 109 6.65 -8.40 -10.46
N PRO A 110 6.57 -7.05 -10.69
CA PRO A 110 6.90 -5.96 -9.75
C PRO A 110 5.82 -5.80 -8.67
N THR A 111 6.23 -5.50 -7.44
CA THR A 111 5.33 -5.24 -6.31
C THR A 111 5.95 -4.20 -5.35
N PHE A 112 5.37 -4.01 -4.16
CA PHE A 112 5.87 -3.07 -3.18
C PHE A 112 7.21 -3.55 -2.58
N ASP A 113 8.26 -2.76 -2.77
CA ASP A 113 9.65 -3.14 -2.49
C ASP A 113 9.92 -3.48 -1.01
N ILE A 114 9.14 -2.91 -0.07
CA ILE A 114 9.37 -3.04 1.38
C ILE A 114 9.29 -4.51 1.84
N TYR A 115 8.45 -5.33 1.24
CA TYR A 115 8.39 -6.76 1.59
C TYR A 115 9.76 -7.44 1.45
N GLY A 116 10.42 -7.24 0.30
CA GLY A 116 11.73 -7.81 0.01
C GLY A 116 12.86 -7.14 0.80
N ILE A 117 12.78 -5.83 0.97
CA ILE A 117 13.77 -5.03 1.72
C ILE A 117 13.81 -5.49 3.17
N ASP A 118 12.69 -5.48 3.88
CA ASP A 118 12.63 -5.84 5.29
C ASP A 118 12.98 -7.32 5.51
N ALA A 119 12.54 -8.22 4.61
CA ALA A 119 12.92 -9.63 4.65
C ALA A 119 14.45 -9.81 4.52
N THR A 120 15.08 -9.09 3.58
CA THR A 120 16.53 -9.11 3.38
C THR A 120 17.29 -8.61 4.61
N VAL A 121 16.82 -7.55 5.25
CA VAL A 121 17.39 -7.02 6.50
C VAL A 121 17.42 -8.09 7.60
N LEU A 122 16.42 -8.96 7.65
CA LEU A 122 16.34 -10.07 8.63
C LEU A 122 17.18 -11.28 8.21
N GLY A 123 17.74 -11.29 7.00
CA GLY A 123 18.56 -12.39 6.48
C GLY A 123 17.74 -13.48 5.81
N ALA A 124 16.51 -13.20 5.42
CA ALA A 124 15.70 -14.12 4.63
C ALA A 124 16.23 -14.24 3.18
N ARG A 125 15.96 -15.36 2.54
CA ARG A 125 16.10 -15.55 1.11
C ARG A 125 14.83 -15.05 0.42
N VAL A 126 14.92 -13.90 -0.24
CA VAL A 126 13.80 -13.36 -1.01
C VAL A 126 13.76 -13.99 -2.40
N VAL A 127 12.61 -14.59 -2.74
CA VAL A 127 12.36 -15.19 -4.07
C VAL A 127 11.33 -14.34 -4.81
N HIS A 128 11.72 -13.88 -5.99
CA HIS A 128 10.89 -13.08 -6.87
C HIS A 128 10.25 -13.95 -7.95
N VAL A 129 8.91 -13.93 -8.02
CA VAL A 129 8.13 -14.57 -9.09
C VAL A 129 7.65 -13.48 -10.04
N PRO A 130 8.28 -13.31 -11.22
CA PRO A 130 7.92 -12.22 -12.10
C PRO A 130 6.54 -12.46 -12.74
N ASP A 131 5.75 -11.40 -12.83
CA ASP A 131 4.55 -11.36 -13.65
C ASP A 131 4.92 -11.58 -15.14
N ASP A 132 3.96 -11.96 -15.95
CA ASP A 132 4.17 -12.14 -17.38
C ASP A 132 4.25 -10.76 -18.10
N ASP A 133 4.52 -10.78 -19.42
CA ASP A 133 4.66 -9.57 -20.21
C ASP A 133 3.48 -8.61 -20.04
N GLY A 134 3.76 -7.31 -19.99
CA GLY A 134 2.76 -6.29 -19.75
C GLY A 134 2.20 -6.26 -18.32
N TYR A 135 2.89 -6.83 -17.36
CA TYR A 135 2.49 -6.97 -15.96
C TYR A 135 1.19 -7.77 -15.79
N CYS A 136 0.95 -8.72 -16.69
CA CYS A 136 -0.10 -9.70 -16.52
C CYS A 136 0.25 -10.63 -15.38
N ARG A 137 -0.48 -10.52 -14.28
CA ARG A 137 -0.25 -11.37 -13.10
C ARG A 137 -0.61 -12.82 -13.42
N ASN A 138 0.33 -13.73 -13.18
CA ASN A 138 0.16 -15.16 -13.43
C ASN A 138 -0.01 -15.91 -12.11
N ALA A 139 -1.27 -16.20 -11.76
CA ALA A 139 -1.61 -16.88 -10.51
C ALA A 139 -1.10 -18.32 -10.47
N GLU A 140 -1.10 -19.04 -11.60
CA GLU A 140 -0.64 -20.43 -11.68
C GLU A 140 0.87 -20.51 -11.44
N LYS A 141 1.64 -19.58 -12.00
CA LYS A 141 3.07 -19.48 -11.79
C LYS A 141 3.42 -19.20 -10.33
N LEU A 142 2.67 -18.29 -9.67
CA LEU A 142 2.85 -18.01 -8.25
C LEU A 142 2.45 -19.23 -7.39
N GLN A 143 1.34 -19.87 -7.70
CA GLN A 143 0.87 -21.08 -7.03
C GLN A 143 1.88 -22.23 -7.14
N GLN A 144 2.46 -22.43 -8.33
CA GLN A 144 3.49 -23.44 -8.54
C GLN A 144 4.76 -23.13 -7.71
N ALA A 145 5.19 -21.86 -7.68
CA ALA A 145 6.33 -21.44 -6.87
C ALA A 145 6.09 -21.66 -5.38
N ILE A 146 4.87 -21.42 -4.88
CA ILE A 146 4.48 -21.71 -3.49
C ILE A 146 4.58 -23.22 -3.24
N ALA A 147 4.01 -24.04 -4.12
CA ALA A 147 4.01 -25.51 -3.97
C ALA A 147 5.43 -26.10 -3.94
N ASP A 148 6.30 -25.62 -4.85
CA ASP A 148 7.67 -26.14 -5.00
C ASP A 148 8.60 -25.71 -3.87
N MET A 149 8.43 -24.48 -3.35
CA MET A 149 9.39 -23.85 -2.43
C MET A 149 8.91 -23.86 -0.97
N GLN A 150 7.61 -23.99 -0.74
CA GLN A 150 6.97 -23.87 0.58
C GLN A 150 7.57 -22.71 1.40
N PRO A 151 7.48 -21.46 0.88
CA PRO A 151 8.07 -20.29 1.53
C PRO A 151 7.46 -20.08 2.91
N LYS A 152 8.24 -19.57 3.86
CA LYS A 152 7.75 -19.27 5.21
C LYS A 152 6.68 -18.19 5.22
N VAL A 153 6.85 -17.18 4.37
CA VAL A 153 5.88 -16.09 4.15
C VAL A 153 5.78 -15.80 2.66
N THR A 154 4.56 -15.68 2.15
CA THR A 154 4.26 -15.17 0.80
C THR A 154 3.51 -13.86 0.90
N PHE A 155 4.02 -12.79 0.26
CA PHE A 155 3.31 -11.51 0.15
C PHE A 155 2.58 -11.40 -1.17
N VAL A 156 1.32 -10.96 -1.09
CA VAL A 156 0.43 -10.69 -2.22
C VAL A 156 -0.17 -9.29 -2.05
N CYS A 157 0.32 -8.32 -2.79
CA CYS A 157 -0.28 -6.98 -2.83
C CYS A 157 -1.51 -6.99 -3.74
N ASN A 158 -2.70 -6.71 -3.20
CA ASN A 158 -3.95 -6.84 -3.95
C ASN A 158 -5.03 -5.83 -3.51
N PRO A 159 -5.22 -4.72 -4.25
CA PRO A 159 -4.60 -4.35 -5.55
C PRO A 159 -3.10 -4.07 -5.47
N ASN A 160 -2.38 -4.37 -6.57
CA ASN A 160 -0.92 -4.33 -6.59
C ASN A 160 -0.35 -2.91 -6.78
N ASN A 161 0.69 -2.59 -6.06
CA ASN A 161 1.55 -1.44 -6.25
C ASN A 161 2.91 -1.92 -6.81
N PRO A 162 3.37 -1.50 -8.02
CA PRO A 162 2.93 -0.30 -8.73
C PRO A 162 1.99 -0.53 -9.93
N THR A 163 1.59 -1.74 -10.26
CA THR A 163 0.90 -2.03 -11.52
C THR A 163 -0.59 -1.65 -11.53
N GLY A 164 -1.22 -1.49 -10.36
CA GLY A 164 -2.65 -1.24 -10.23
C GLY A 164 -3.53 -2.48 -10.44
N SER A 165 -2.94 -3.61 -10.83
CA SER A 165 -3.64 -4.86 -11.12
C SER A 165 -4.25 -5.50 -9.88
N ILE A 166 -5.32 -6.27 -10.07
CA ILE A 166 -6.03 -6.93 -8.97
C ILE A 166 -6.38 -8.38 -9.34
N TRP A 167 -6.28 -9.29 -8.39
CA TRP A 167 -6.79 -10.64 -8.50
C TRP A 167 -8.16 -10.78 -7.81
N PRO A 168 -9.07 -11.58 -8.37
CA PRO A 168 -10.30 -11.97 -7.68
C PRO A 168 -10.02 -12.75 -6.39
N VAL A 169 -10.94 -12.67 -5.42
CA VAL A 169 -10.86 -13.39 -4.14
C VAL A 169 -10.62 -14.90 -4.35
N ALA A 170 -11.27 -15.51 -5.35
CA ALA A 170 -11.11 -16.93 -5.65
C ALA A 170 -9.67 -17.32 -6.05
N VAL A 171 -8.90 -16.39 -6.62
CA VAL A 171 -7.47 -16.65 -6.93
C VAL A 171 -6.65 -16.64 -5.65
N ILE A 172 -6.89 -15.66 -4.76
CA ILE A 172 -6.21 -15.61 -3.46
C ILE A 172 -6.51 -16.85 -2.64
N GLU A 173 -7.76 -17.33 -2.68
CA GLU A 173 -8.16 -18.56 -1.98
C GLU A 173 -7.37 -19.79 -2.46
N LYS A 174 -7.10 -19.93 -3.76
CA LYS A 174 -6.26 -21.02 -4.28
C LYS A 174 -4.82 -20.93 -3.77
N LEU A 175 -4.27 -19.71 -3.62
CA LEU A 175 -2.93 -19.54 -3.04
C LEU A 175 -2.90 -19.99 -1.57
N LEU A 176 -3.93 -19.64 -0.79
CA LEU A 176 -4.08 -20.09 0.61
C LEU A 176 -4.17 -21.61 0.73
N GLN A 177 -4.88 -22.28 -0.19
CA GLN A 177 -4.99 -23.74 -0.23
C GLN A 177 -3.68 -24.44 -0.56
N THR A 178 -2.79 -23.76 -1.29
CA THR A 178 -1.51 -24.33 -1.74
C THR A 178 -0.40 -24.14 -0.71
N ALA A 179 -0.48 -23.06 0.08
CA ALA A 179 0.55 -22.67 1.03
C ALA A 179 0.38 -23.40 2.38
N ASP A 180 1.43 -24.09 2.83
CA ASP A 180 1.49 -24.68 4.18
C ASP A 180 1.89 -23.64 5.26
N ASN A 181 2.31 -22.43 4.83
CA ASN A 181 2.78 -21.35 5.68
C ASN A 181 2.00 -20.05 5.43
N ILE A 182 2.44 -18.96 6.04
CA ILE A 182 1.73 -17.67 6.05
C ILE A 182 1.60 -17.07 4.65
N VAL A 183 0.38 -16.69 4.28
CA VAL A 183 0.08 -15.85 3.13
C VAL A 183 -0.41 -14.49 3.63
N VAL A 184 0.31 -13.44 3.28
CA VAL A 184 -0.03 -12.06 3.62
C VAL A 184 -0.66 -11.40 2.40
N VAL A 185 -1.89 -10.90 2.54
CA VAL A 185 -2.57 -10.13 1.50
C VAL A 185 -2.61 -8.66 1.91
N ASP A 186 -1.93 -7.82 1.14
CA ASP A 186 -1.92 -6.38 1.38
C ASP A 186 -3.05 -5.70 0.58
N GLU A 187 -4.07 -5.26 1.29
CA GLU A 187 -5.25 -4.60 0.77
C GLU A 187 -5.21 -3.07 0.96
N ALA A 188 -4.03 -2.44 0.93
CA ALA A 188 -3.87 -1.01 1.15
C ALA A 188 -4.68 -0.11 0.19
N TYR A 189 -5.11 -0.64 -0.93
CA TYR A 189 -5.84 0.11 -1.99
C TYR A 189 -7.25 -0.43 -2.26
N LEU A 190 -7.75 -1.34 -1.41
CA LEU A 190 -8.99 -2.09 -1.68
C LEU A 190 -10.21 -1.19 -1.90
N GLU A 191 -10.32 -0.07 -1.15
CA GLU A 191 -11.45 0.86 -1.24
C GLU A 191 -11.65 1.47 -2.64
N PHE A 192 -10.60 1.49 -3.48
CA PHE A 192 -10.66 2.01 -4.84
C PHE A 192 -11.02 0.95 -5.89
N SER A 193 -11.04 -0.33 -5.51
CA SER A 193 -11.13 -1.45 -6.45
C SER A 193 -12.55 -1.89 -6.79
N GLY A 194 -13.51 -1.61 -5.91
CA GLY A 194 -14.86 -2.13 -6.01
C GLY A 194 -14.98 -3.65 -5.76
N GLN A 195 -13.92 -4.30 -5.28
CA GLN A 195 -13.92 -5.73 -4.92
C GLN A 195 -14.08 -5.95 -3.42
N ASP A 196 -14.55 -7.15 -3.06
CA ASP A 196 -14.64 -7.59 -1.68
C ASP A 196 -13.25 -7.89 -1.09
N SER A 197 -13.14 -7.71 0.23
CA SER A 197 -11.95 -8.11 0.99
C SER A 197 -11.83 -9.62 1.11
N VAL A 198 -10.59 -10.10 1.23
CA VAL A 198 -10.31 -11.52 1.54
C VAL A 198 -10.44 -11.83 3.03
N ILE A 199 -10.70 -10.86 3.90
CA ILE A 199 -10.85 -11.04 5.36
C ILE A 199 -11.79 -12.19 5.73
N PRO A 200 -12.97 -12.40 5.09
CA PRO A 200 -13.84 -13.52 5.41
C PRO A 200 -13.21 -14.92 5.21
N LEU A 201 -12.15 -15.01 4.44
CA LEU A 201 -11.42 -16.28 4.26
C LEU A 201 -10.72 -16.76 5.54
N MET A 202 -10.47 -15.88 6.52
CA MET A 202 -9.89 -16.24 7.82
C MET A 202 -10.68 -17.31 8.59
N ASP A 203 -11.99 -17.41 8.33
CA ASP A 203 -12.81 -18.42 8.97
C ASP A 203 -12.49 -19.86 8.47
N ARG A 204 -11.84 -19.96 7.33
CA ARG A 204 -11.50 -21.25 6.68
C ARG A 204 -10.00 -21.50 6.58
N TYR A 205 -9.18 -20.43 6.63
CA TYR A 205 -7.73 -20.50 6.45
C TYR A 205 -7.03 -19.83 7.62
N ASP A 206 -6.26 -20.58 8.39
CA ASP A 206 -5.54 -20.12 9.58
C ASP A 206 -4.20 -19.46 9.23
N ASN A 207 -3.77 -19.58 7.98
CA ASN A 207 -2.52 -19.04 7.45
C ASN A 207 -2.67 -17.67 6.77
N LEU A 208 -3.85 -17.02 6.83
CA LEU A 208 -4.10 -15.71 6.23
C LEU A 208 -3.82 -14.57 7.21
N ILE A 209 -3.02 -13.60 6.76
CA ILE A 209 -2.90 -12.27 7.38
C ILE A 209 -3.26 -11.22 6.34
N VAL A 210 -4.15 -10.28 6.68
CA VAL A 210 -4.52 -9.16 5.80
C VAL A 210 -3.96 -7.87 6.35
N ILE A 211 -3.26 -7.09 5.50
CA ILE A 211 -2.77 -5.76 5.84
C ILE A 211 -3.75 -4.72 5.31
N ARG A 212 -4.11 -3.75 6.15
CA ARG A 212 -4.94 -2.61 5.81
C ARG A 212 -4.28 -1.31 6.28
N THR A 213 -4.64 -0.19 5.67
CA THR A 213 -4.12 1.12 6.04
C THR A 213 -5.16 2.22 5.91
N LEU A 214 -5.08 3.23 6.77
CA LEU A 214 -5.86 4.46 6.63
C LEU A 214 -5.11 5.55 5.85
N SER A 215 -3.91 5.27 5.38
CA SER A 215 -3.05 6.25 4.67
C SER A 215 -3.59 6.65 3.30
N LYS A 216 -4.41 5.81 2.64
CA LYS A 216 -4.82 6.00 1.24
C LYS A 216 -6.24 6.55 1.14
N ALA A 217 -7.27 5.72 1.17
CA ALA A 217 -8.66 6.14 1.01
C ALA A 217 -9.14 7.11 2.10
N PHE A 218 -8.64 6.94 3.33
CA PHE A 218 -8.98 7.79 4.46
C PHE A 218 -8.14 9.05 4.60
N GLY A 219 -7.09 9.24 3.80
CA GLY A 219 -6.26 10.45 3.83
C GLY A 219 -5.40 10.64 5.09
N LEU A 220 -5.06 9.56 5.81
CA LEU A 220 -4.30 9.60 7.06
C LEU A 220 -2.82 9.24 6.92
N ALA A 221 -2.21 9.48 5.77
CA ALA A 221 -0.79 9.15 5.56
C ALA A 221 0.13 9.76 6.63
N GLY A 222 -0.10 11.02 7.01
CA GLY A 222 0.66 11.73 8.04
C GLY A 222 0.41 11.25 9.48
N PHE A 223 -0.72 10.60 9.75
CA PHE A 223 -1.04 10.02 11.06
C PHE A 223 -0.44 8.63 11.27
N ARG A 224 0.11 8.01 10.21
CA ARG A 224 0.75 6.70 10.30
C ARG A 224 -0.15 5.65 10.97
N LEU A 225 -1.35 5.39 10.43
CA LEU A 225 -2.26 4.38 10.96
C LEU A 225 -2.51 3.27 9.93
N GLY A 226 -2.17 2.04 10.33
CA GLY A 226 -2.46 0.80 9.62
C GLY A 226 -2.89 -0.28 10.61
N TYR A 227 -3.22 -1.44 10.09
CA TYR A 227 -3.57 -2.58 10.93
C TYR A 227 -3.43 -3.91 10.19
N GLY A 228 -3.10 -4.94 10.95
CA GLY A 228 -3.18 -6.33 10.53
C GLY A 228 -4.52 -6.94 10.96
N VAL A 229 -5.07 -7.82 10.13
CA VAL A 229 -6.27 -8.61 10.43
C VAL A 229 -5.92 -10.09 10.24
N ALA A 230 -6.11 -10.90 11.27
CA ALA A 230 -5.84 -12.33 11.23
C ALA A 230 -6.64 -13.05 12.33
N ARG A 231 -6.53 -14.36 12.42
CA ARG A 231 -7.04 -15.11 13.58
C ARG A 231 -6.40 -14.62 14.87
N GLU A 232 -7.11 -14.77 15.99
CA GLU A 232 -6.68 -14.24 17.29
C GLU A 232 -5.33 -14.83 17.74
N ASP A 233 -5.09 -16.12 17.53
CA ASP A 233 -3.82 -16.78 17.82
C ASP A 233 -2.63 -16.21 17.02
N VAL A 234 -2.87 -15.81 15.76
CA VAL A 234 -1.88 -15.12 14.93
C VAL A 234 -1.64 -13.69 15.42
N ILE A 235 -2.70 -12.96 15.80
CA ILE A 235 -2.57 -11.62 16.40
C ILE A 235 -1.78 -11.66 17.71
N ASP A 236 -2.02 -12.67 18.53
CA ASP A 236 -1.26 -12.89 19.78
C ASP A 236 0.22 -13.15 19.47
N ALA A 237 0.52 -13.97 18.46
CA ALA A 237 1.91 -14.20 18.02
C ALA A 237 2.58 -12.92 17.52
N LEU A 238 1.93 -12.11 16.68
CA LEU A 238 2.45 -10.81 16.22
C LEU A 238 2.70 -9.85 17.38
N SER A 239 1.89 -9.95 18.42
CA SER A 239 2.02 -9.10 19.63
C SER A 239 3.28 -9.40 20.45
N LEU A 240 3.94 -10.56 20.25
CA LEU A 240 5.18 -10.91 20.94
C LEU A 240 6.37 -10.02 20.52
N THR A 241 6.36 -9.53 19.27
CA THR A 241 7.44 -8.69 18.73
C THR A 241 7.09 -7.20 18.71
N LYS A 242 5.86 -6.86 19.08
CA LYS A 242 5.35 -5.49 19.13
C LYS A 242 5.92 -4.73 20.34
N LEU A 243 6.33 -3.48 20.15
CA LEU A 243 6.67 -2.59 21.27
C LEU A 243 5.42 -2.25 22.09
N SER A 244 5.56 -2.15 23.42
CA SER A 244 4.43 -2.03 24.33
C SER A 244 3.53 -0.82 24.11
N TYR A 245 4.09 0.35 23.74
CA TYR A 245 3.37 1.62 23.56
C TYR A 245 3.64 2.23 22.20
N HIS A 246 3.67 1.42 21.15
CA HIS A 246 4.14 1.80 19.81
C HIS A 246 3.22 2.83 19.13
N LEU A 247 1.91 2.76 19.37
CA LEU A 247 0.92 3.63 18.73
C LEU A 247 0.52 4.76 19.69
N ASN A 248 0.83 6.00 19.32
CA ASN A 248 0.58 7.17 20.16
C ASN A 248 -0.92 7.50 20.33
N SER A 249 -1.27 8.24 21.40
CA SER A 249 -2.66 8.57 21.75
C SER A 249 -3.37 9.40 20.68
N VAL A 250 -2.66 10.30 19.98
CA VAL A 250 -3.24 11.15 18.95
C VAL A 250 -3.65 10.34 17.73
N THR A 251 -2.81 9.38 17.32
CA THR A 251 -3.13 8.45 16.23
C THR A 251 -4.29 7.53 16.60
N GLN A 252 -4.33 7.00 17.84
CA GLN A 252 -5.45 6.17 18.30
C GLN A 252 -6.76 6.96 18.28
N LEU A 253 -6.77 8.18 18.80
CA LEU A 253 -7.92 9.08 18.78
C LEU A 253 -8.39 9.36 17.35
N MET A 254 -7.46 9.78 16.45
CA MET A 254 -7.81 10.08 15.07
C MET A 254 -8.40 8.86 14.36
N GLY A 255 -7.88 7.67 14.60
CA GLY A 255 -8.43 6.42 14.06
C GLY A 255 -9.86 6.17 14.50
N CYS A 256 -10.16 6.34 15.79
CA CYS A 256 -11.53 6.21 16.32
C CYS A 256 -12.48 7.24 15.68
N VAL A 257 -12.05 8.50 15.57
CA VAL A 257 -12.85 9.58 14.96
C VAL A 257 -13.13 9.28 13.49
N VAL A 258 -12.10 8.89 12.72
CA VAL A 258 -12.25 8.56 11.30
C VAL A 258 -13.17 7.36 11.10
N MET A 259 -13.08 6.32 11.92
CA MET A 259 -13.99 5.17 11.85
C MET A 259 -15.44 5.55 12.18
N LYS A 260 -15.67 6.51 13.07
CA LYS A 260 -17.00 7.06 13.35
C LYS A 260 -17.61 7.78 12.13
N HIS A 261 -16.78 8.48 11.34
CA HIS A 261 -17.19 9.26 10.18
C HIS A 261 -16.83 8.58 8.84
N ARG A 262 -16.52 7.28 8.83
CA ARG A 262 -15.99 6.56 7.67
C ARG A 262 -16.83 6.67 6.41
N ASP A 263 -18.15 6.61 6.53
CA ASP A 263 -19.05 6.62 5.37
C ASP A 263 -19.04 8.01 4.68
N GLU A 264 -19.02 9.10 5.46
CA GLU A 264 -18.85 10.47 4.97
C GLU A 264 -17.51 10.63 4.24
N ILE A 265 -16.42 10.16 4.86
CA ILE A 265 -15.05 10.27 4.33
C ILE A 265 -14.89 9.47 3.04
N LEU A 266 -15.25 8.20 3.06
CA LEU A 266 -15.10 7.34 1.89
C LEU A 266 -16.03 7.79 0.74
N GLY A 267 -17.26 8.20 1.05
CA GLY A 267 -18.19 8.75 0.06
C GLY A 267 -17.71 10.03 -0.60
N HIS A 268 -16.89 10.83 0.11
CA HIS A 268 -16.27 12.04 -0.44
C HIS A 268 -14.96 11.74 -1.20
N ASN A 269 -14.10 10.86 -0.67
CA ASN A 269 -12.74 10.69 -1.19
C ASN A 269 -12.66 9.69 -2.36
N VAL A 270 -13.40 8.57 -2.28
CA VAL A 270 -13.20 7.44 -3.21
C VAL A 270 -13.83 7.70 -4.58
N PRO A 271 -15.12 8.09 -4.72
CA PRO A 271 -15.74 8.24 -6.04
C PRO A 271 -15.05 9.28 -6.94
N PRO A 272 -14.66 10.48 -6.48
CA PRO A 272 -13.94 11.43 -7.32
C PRO A 272 -12.56 10.92 -7.73
N THR A 273 -11.86 10.19 -6.85
CA THR A 273 -10.56 9.59 -7.16
C THR A 273 -10.71 8.55 -8.29
N ILE A 274 -11.71 7.67 -8.20
CA ILE A 274 -12.01 6.70 -9.26
C ILE A 274 -12.35 7.42 -10.57
N GLY A 275 -13.23 8.44 -10.54
CA GLY A 275 -13.60 9.20 -11.72
C GLY A 275 -12.42 9.93 -12.39
N ASN A 276 -11.49 10.46 -11.59
CA ASN A 276 -10.26 11.09 -12.11
C ASN A 276 -9.26 10.05 -12.63
N ARG A 277 -9.19 8.85 -12.02
CA ARG A 277 -8.40 7.74 -12.53
C ARG A 277 -8.88 7.32 -13.92
N ASP A 278 -10.16 7.03 -14.06
CA ASP A 278 -10.76 6.59 -15.31
C ASP A 278 -10.62 7.66 -16.42
N TYR A 279 -10.69 8.93 -16.02
CA TYR A 279 -10.41 10.05 -16.93
C TYR A 279 -8.96 10.04 -17.41
N LEU A 280 -7.99 9.98 -16.49
CA LEU A 280 -6.57 9.95 -16.83
C LEU A 280 -6.21 8.73 -17.69
N GLU A 281 -6.72 7.54 -17.36
CA GLU A 281 -6.49 6.32 -18.13
C GLU A 281 -6.96 6.48 -19.57
N ARG A 282 -8.16 7.02 -19.77
CA ARG A 282 -8.73 7.26 -21.10
C ARG A 282 -7.90 8.26 -21.90
N GLU A 283 -7.59 9.42 -21.32
CA GLU A 283 -6.88 10.49 -22.01
C GLU A 283 -5.43 10.09 -22.32
N LEU A 284 -4.71 9.49 -21.35
CA LEU A 284 -3.33 9.06 -21.53
C LEU A 284 -3.18 7.94 -22.57
N SER A 285 -4.17 7.06 -22.69
CA SER A 285 -4.19 6.01 -23.71
C SER A 285 -4.33 6.59 -25.14
N GLY A 286 -4.64 7.87 -25.28
CA GLY A 286 -4.72 8.58 -26.57
C GLY A 286 -3.38 9.05 -27.14
N PHE A 287 -2.27 8.96 -26.39
CA PHE A 287 -0.96 9.41 -26.85
C PHE A 287 -0.15 8.29 -27.50
N ASP A 288 0.51 8.62 -28.61
CA ASP A 288 1.36 7.68 -29.36
C ASP A 288 2.57 7.23 -28.52
N GLY A 289 2.82 5.93 -28.51
CA GLY A 289 3.90 5.30 -27.75
C GLY A 289 3.69 5.26 -26.23
N VAL A 290 2.56 5.73 -25.70
CA VAL A 290 2.21 5.64 -24.27
C VAL A 290 1.39 4.38 -24.00
N THR A 291 1.86 3.55 -23.09
CA THR A 291 1.10 2.39 -22.58
C THR A 291 0.57 2.71 -21.21
N VAL A 292 -0.75 2.65 -21.02
CA VAL A 292 -1.42 2.81 -19.73
C VAL A 292 -1.83 1.44 -19.23
N TYR A 293 -1.46 1.11 -17.99
CA TYR A 293 -1.84 -0.15 -17.36
C TYR A 293 -3.13 0.07 -16.55
N PRO A 294 -4.18 -0.74 -16.76
CA PRO A 294 -5.45 -0.61 -16.03
C PRO A 294 -5.24 -0.70 -14.52
N SER A 295 -5.87 0.20 -13.78
CA SER A 295 -5.64 0.30 -12.34
C SER A 295 -6.93 0.16 -11.52
N ALA A 296 -6.84 -0.60 -10.42
CA ALA A 296 -7.86 -0.71 -9.37
C ALA A 296 -7.48 0.09 -8.10
N THR A 297 -6.58 1.09 -8.23
CA THR A 297 -6.01 1.85 -7.10
C THR A 297 -6.26 3.36 -7.24
N ASN A 298 -5.64 4.16 -6.38
CA ASN A 298 -5.60 5.63 -6.50
C ASN A 298 -4.36 6.14 -7.26
N PHE A 299 -3.79 5.34 -8.14
CA PHE A 299 -2.68 5.71 -9.01
C PHE A 299 -2.78 4.96 -10.34
N ILE A 300 -2.00 5.40 -11.32
CA ILE A 300 -1.88 4.78 -12.64
C ILE A 300 -0.40 4.53 -12.91
N LEU A 301 -0.06 3.36 -13.43
CA LEU A 301 1.25 3.09 -14.01
C LEU A 301 1.18 3.35 -15.51
N VAL A 302 2.13 4.13 -16.02
CA VAL A 302 2.28 4.38 -17.46
C VAL A 302 3.70 4.04 -17.89
N ARG A 303 3.85 3.44 -19.09
CA ARG A 303 5.13 3.30 -19.76
C ARG A 303 5.18 4.27 -20.92
N VAL A 304 6.29 4.99 -21.07
CA VAL A 304 6.48 6.02 -22.08
C VAL A 304 7.76 5.76 -22.89
N PRO A 305 7.90 6.32 -24.11
CA PRO A 305 9.09 6.15 -24.92
C PRO A 305 10.38 6.66 -24.25
N ASP A 306 10.31 7.79 -23.54
CA ASP A 306 11.43 8.45 -22.86
C ASP A 306 11.01 8.91 -21.46
N GLY A 307 11.27 8.05 -20.47
CA GLY A 307 10.98 8.33 -19.05
C GLY A 307 11.74 9.54 -18.51
N PRO A 308 13.05 9.67 -18.70
CA PRO A 308 13.83 10.85 -18.32
C PRO A 308 13.29 12.16 -18.86
N ALA A 309 12.89 12.22 -20.13
CA ALA A 309 12.30 13.40 -20.74
C ALA A 309 10.97 13.79 -20.08
N LEU A 310 10.10 12.80 -19.80
CA LEU A 310 8.83 13.05 -19.10
C LEU A 310 9.06 13.56 -17.67
N ILE A 311 10.02 12.98 -16.93
CA ILE A 311 10.34 13.43 -15.57
C ILE A 311 10.81 14.89 -15.59
N ALA A 312 11.71 15.24 -16.52
CA ALA A 312 12.21 16.61 -16.67
C ALA A 312 11.08 17.60 -16.99
N ALA A 313 10.12 17.22 -17.84
CA ALA A 313 8.97 18.02 -18.18
C ALA A 313 7.98 18.16 -16.98
N MET A 314 7.73 17.07 -16.24
CA MET A 314 6.91 17.10 -15.02
C MET A 314 7.54 18.03 -13.97
N LYS A 315 8.84 17.90 -13.73
CA LYS A 315 9.58 18.78 -12.82
C LYS A 315 9.49 20.25 -13.23
N LYS A 316 9.62 20.56 -14.53
CA LYS A 316 9.44 21.91 -15.06
C LYS A 316 8.02 22.46 -14.87
N ALA A 317 7.02 21.57 -14.86
CA ALA A 317 5.62 21.89 -14.57
C ALA A 317 5.30 21.92 -13.07
N ASP A 318 6.31 21.81 -12.20
CA ASP A 318 6.18 21.78 -10.73
C ASP A 318 5.36 20.57 -10.24
N ILE A 319 5.62 19.39 -10.83
CA ILE A 319 4.93 18.12 -10.51
C ILE A 319 5.99 17.05 -10.19
N CYS A 320 5.97 16.53 -8.94
CA CYS A 320 6.79 15.41 -8.51
C CYS A 320 6.08 14.07 -8.72
N VAL A 321 6.64 13.18 -9.52
CA VAL A 321 6.11 11.84 -9.85
C VAL A 321 7.00 10.72 -9.31
N ARG A 322 6.49 9.49 -9.24
CA ARG A 322 7.30 8.32 -8.93
C ARG A 322 7.86 7.68 -10.20
N PHE A 323 9.18 7.68 -10.29
CA PHE A 323 9.94 6.99 -11.33
C PHE A 323 10.64 5.75 -10.77
N TYR A 324 10.89 4.77 -11.64
CA TYR A 324 11.55 3.52 -11.29
C TYR A 324 12.85 3.34 -12.10
N SER A 325 13.93 2.94 -11.41
CA SER A 325 15.21 2.58 -12.02
C SER A 325 15.35 1.09 -12.29
N ALA A 326 14.46 0.26 -11.72
CA ALA A 326 14.47 -1.18 -11.92
C ALA A 326 14.26 -1.55 -13.40
N LYS A 327 14.97 -2.57 -13.86
CA LYS A 327 14.99 -2.97 -15.29
C LYS A 327 13.61 -3.38 -15.81
N ASP A 328 12.83 -4.05 -15.00
CA ASP A 328 11.47 -4.49 -15.31
C ASP A 328 10.45 -3.34 -15.38
N LEU A 329 10.75 -2.21 -14.71
CA LEU A 329 9.97 -0.98 -14.73
C LEU A 329 10.61 0.15 -15.54
N GLN A 330 11.52 -0.17 -16.46
CA GLN A 330 12.19 0.84 -17.28
C GLN A 330 11.19 1.70 -18.05
N ASN A 331 11.38 3.03 -18.00
CA ASN A 331 10.50 4.04 -18.56
C ASN A 331 9.05 4.01 -18.02
N CYS A 332 8.84 3.35 -16.89
CA CYS A 332 7.56 3.40 -16.19
C CYS A 332 7.54 4.53 -15.18
N ILE A 333 6.40 5.21 -15.10
CA ILE A 333 6.12 6.29 -14.17
C ILE A 333 4.79 6.00 -13.49
N ARG A 334 4.75 6.09 -12.17
CA ARG A 334 3.51 5.99 -11.42
C ARG A 334 3.00 7.39 -11.09
N LEU A 335 1.77 7.65 -11.48
CA LEU A 335 1.05 8.90 -11.29
C LEU A 335 -0.02 8.69 -10.20
N THR A 336 0.13 9.32 -9.06
CA THR A 336 -0.95 9.34 -8.06
C THR A 336 -2.12 10.13 -8.61
N VAL A 337 -3.32 9.57 -8.53
CA VAL A 337 -4.56 10.24 -8.93
C VAL A 337 -5.00 11.17 -7.81
N THR A 338 -5.20 12.44 -8.14
CA THR A 338 -5.61 13.48 -7.22
C THR A 338 -6.82 14.25 -7.77
N THR A 339 -6.80 15.58 -7.74
CA THR A 339 -7.89 16.41 -8.24
C THR A 339 -7.89 16.49 -9.77
N ARG A 340 -9.02 16.91 -10.34
CA ARG A 340 -9.16 17.11 -11.79
C ARG A 340 -8.18 18.13 -12.34
N ASP A 341 -7.95 19.21 -11.63
CA ASP A 341 -6.97 20.25 -12.01
C ASP A 341 -5.55 19.66 -12.17
N VAL A 342 -5.12 18.83 -11.23
CA VAL A 342 -3.82 18.15 -11.32
C VAL A 342 -3.80 17.17 -12.50
N ALA A 343 -4.90 16.45 -12.75
CA ALA A 343 -5.02 15.57 -13.90
C ALA A 343 -4.88 16.33 -15.23
N ASP A 344 -5.52 17.49 -15.36
CA ASP A 344 -5.43 18.33 -16.56
C ASP A 344 -4.02 18.92 -16.76
N ARG A 345 -3.32 19.26 -15.67
CA ARG A 345 -1.90 19.68 -15.70
C ARG A 345 -0.98 18.54 -16.15
N ILE A 346 -1.20 17.31 -15.69
CA ILE A 346 -0.48 16.10 -16.16
C ILE A 346 -0.69 15.96 -17.67
N LEU A 347 -1.92 16.01 -18.15
CA LEU A 347 -2.25 15.88 -19.57
C LEU A 347 -1.61 16.99 -20.41
N ALA A 348 -1.53 18.21 -19.90
CA ALA A 348 -0.83 19.31 -20.58
C ALA A 348 0.66 19.01 -20.80
N VAL A 349 1.33 18.37 -19.82
CA VAL A 349 2.72 17.92 -19.96
C VAL A 349 2.82 16.82 -21.03
N PHE A 350 1.92 15.82 -21.01
CA PHE A 350 1.91 14.77 -22.03
C PHE A 350 1.69 15.33 -23.43
N ARG A 351 0.76 16.28 -23.63
CA ARG A 351 0.53 16.96 -24.92
C ARG A 351 1.77 17.73 -25.43
N SER A 352 2.61 18.21 -24.54
CA SER A 352 3.86 18.89 -24.93
C SER A 352 4.95 17.95 -25.45
N LEU A 353 4.87 16.66 -25.16
CA LEU A 353 5.88 15.67 -25.48
C LEU A 353 5.44 14.63 -26.52
N TYR A 354 4.15 14.26 -26.52
CA TYR A 354 3.62 13.15 -27.29
C TYR A 354 2.50 13.62 -28.22
N LYS A 355 2.42 12.98 -29.39
CA LYS A 355 1.31 13.23 -30.35
C LYS A 355 0.07 12.46 -29.94
N GLU A 356 -1.09 13.07 -30.11
CA GLU A 356 -2.35 12.36 -29.96
C GLU A 356 -2.58 11.45 -31.19
N VAL A 357 -3.07 10.24 -30.96
CA VAL A 357 -3.41 9.28 -32.03
C VAL A 357 -4.66 9.78 -32.75
N ALA A 358 -4.54 10.07 -34.08
CA ALA A 358 -5.66 10.54 -34.88
C ALA A 358 -6.76 9.48 -34.92
N GLY A 359 -8.01 9.87 -34.59
CA GLY A 359 -9.21 9.05 -34.83
C GLY A 359 -9.88 8.44 -33.60
N ARG A 360 -9.57 8.89 -32.38
CA ARG A 360 -10.38 8.60 -31.16
C ARG A 360 -11.25 9.84 -30.86
N ALA A 361 -12.41 9.94 -31.50
CA ALA A 361 -13.49 10.84 -31.14
C ALA A 361 -14.60 10.03 -30.46
#